data_a2fa1cd85600457b19aebd9290d6ee3c
#
_entry.id   a2fa1cd85600457b19aebd9290d6ee3c
#
_cell.length_a   1.000
_cell.length_b   1.000
_cell.length_c   1.000
_cell.angle_alpha   90.00
_cell.angle_beta   90.00
_cell.angle_gamma   90.00
#
_symmetry.space_group_name_H-M   'P 1'
#
loop_
_entity.id
_entity.type
_entity.pdbx_description
1 polymer ?
#
loop_
_entity_poly.entity_id
_entity_poly.type
_entity_poly.pdbx_seq_one_letter_code
_entity_poly.pdbx_strand_id
1 'polypeptide(L)'
;MKYEIDTIPVWDALKAGTECPLCLLEKRSRQAALRYYLGPSVMVPEVRVAVNETGFRPETLRLLAKDPNKLGLALISHTRLKAFRTKLAARTKSLRQEADKAAGQNALQGMVAGRALQDKVTQTVAFLRDEETRCLVEDKVRQDGERYTFTLLHLWEKDRDFRPAWAASPGTCLRHAPDLLEMASKRLGVPALGVFVAEYLGLMEKNLARVEEDVLAFTQTFDSTHSHILTGNPQGALDRCLQKVAGLFPEY
;
A
#
# COMPACT_ATOMS: atom_id res chain seq x y z
N MET A 1 0.05 -11.17 24.76
CA MET A 1 -0.28 -9.76 25.07
C MET A 1 -0.17 -8.77 23.88
N LYS A 2 0.64 -9.02 22.86
CA LYS A 2 0.74 -8.13 21.68
C LYS A 2 -0.48 -8.20 20.72
N TYR A 3 -1.32 -9.21 20.86
CA TYR A 3 -2.41 -9.52 19.92
C TYR A 3 -3.76 -8.89 20.30
N GLU A 4 -3.99 -8.53 21.54
CA GLU A 4 -5.26 -7.95 22.01
C GLU A 4 -5.50 -6.53 21.47
N ILE A 5 -4.43 -5.77 21.24
CA ILE A 5 -4.54 -4.37 20.78
C ILE A 5 -5.05 -4.28 19.36
N ASP A 6 -4.74 -5.26 18.50
CA ASP A 6 -5.10 -5.24 17.09
C ASP A 6 -6.45 -5.94 16.81
N THR A 7 -7.03 -6.65 17.79
CA THR A 7 -8.32 -7.36 17.62
C THR A 7 -9.48 -6.38 17.43
N ILE A 8 -9.50 -5.29 18.21
CA ILE A 8 -10.55 -4.26 18.12
C ILE A 8 -10.57 -3.61 16.72
N PRO A 9 -9.45 -3.09 16.17
CA PRO A 9 -9.43 -2.54 14.81
C PRO A 9 -9.90 -3.51 13.73
N VAL A 10 -9.57 -4.80 13.83
CA VAL A 10 -9.97 -5.82 12.87
C VAL A 10 -11.47 -6.10 12.97
N TRP A 11 -12.02 -6.23 14.18
CA TRP A 11 -13.46 -6.35 14.40
C TRP A 11 -14.24 -5.14 13.88
N ASP A 12 -13.77 -3.93 14.17
CA ASP A 12 -14.40 -2.69 13.71
C ASP A 12 -14.37 -2.56 12.19
N ALA A 13 -13.29 -3.01 11.55
CA ALA A 13 -13.19 -3.02 10.11
C ALA A 13 -14.13 -4.07 9.47
N LEU A 14 -14.30 -5.23 10.09
CA LEU A 14 -15.23 -6.25 9.64
C LEU A 14 -16.69 -5.75 9.75
N LYS A 15 -17.04 -5.15 10.89
CA LYS A 15 -18.39 -4.59 11.15
C LYS A 15 -18.72 -3.39 10.26
N ALA A 16 -17.74 -2.70 9.69
CA ALA A 16 -17.97 -1.58 8.79
C ALA A 16 -18.61 -1.98 7.46
N GLY A 17 -18.68 -3.28 7.13
CA GLY A 17 -19.38 -3.80 5.96
C GLY A 17 -18.78 -3.37 4.61
N THR A 18 -17.51 -2.97 4.58
CA THR A 18 -16.79 -2.66 3.35
C THR A 18 -16.45 -3.94 2.59
N GLU A 19 -16.19 -3.84 1.28
CA GLU A 19 -15.84 -5.01 0.44
C GLU A 19 -14.52 -5.69 0.85
N CYS A 20 -13.70 -5.01 1.69
CA CYS A 20 -12.47 -5.57 2.22
C CYS A 20 -12.07 -4.85 3.52
N PRO A 21 -12.10 -5.51 4.69
CA PRO A 21 -11.68 -4.92 5.95
C PRO A 21 -10.19 -4.54 5.96
N LEU A 22 -9.33 -5.30 5.25
CA LEU A 22 -7.89 -4.99 5.17
C LEU A 22 -7.64 -3.68 4.41
N CYS A 23 -8.40 -3.38 3.34
CA CYS A 23 -8.33 -2.08 2.66
C CYS A 23 -8.71 -0.93 3.60
N LEU A 24 -9.74 -1.11 4.43
CA LEU A 24 -10.14 -0.09 5.41
C LEU A 24 -9.06 0.15 6.47
N LEU A 25 -8.43 -0.93 6.94
CA LEU A 25 -7.33 -0.85 7.90
C LEU A 25 -6.10 -0.18 7.30
N GLU A 26 -5.73 -0.49 6.05
CA GLU A 26 -4.66 0.22 5.34
C GLU A 26 -4.95 1.72 5.17
N LYS A 27 -6.18 2.06 4.79
CA LYS A 27 -6.60 3.48 4.69
C LYS A 27 -6.44 4.20 6.02
N ARG A 28 -6.88 3.58 7.13
CA ARG A 28 -6.72 4.13 8.49
C ARG A 28 -5.26 4.25 8.90
N SER A 29 -4.44 3.24 8.62
CA SER A 29 -2.99 3.26 8.89
C SER A 29 -2.29 4.37 8.11
N ARG A 30 -2.59 4.51 6.81
CA ARG A 30 -2.04 5.58 5.97
C ARG A 30 -2.41 6.96 6.51
N GLN A 31 -3.67 7.18 6.85
CA GLN A 31 -4.12 8.45 7.44
C GLN A 31 -3.44 8.74 8.78
N ALA A 32 -3.27 7.74 9.63
CA ALA A 32 -2.57 7.87 10.90
C ALA A 32 -1.09 8.21 10.70
N ALA A 33 -0.41 7.55 9.74
CA ALA A 33 0.97 7.84 9.40
C ALA A 33 1.16 9.26 8.83
N LEU A 34 0.27 9.71 7.92
CA LEU A 34 0.32 11.06 7.39
C LEU A 34 0.20 12.11 8.52
N ARG A 35 -0.79 11.95 9.41
CA ARG A 35 -0.94 12.83 10.58
C ARG A 35 0.26 12.77 11.52
N TYR A 36 0.86 11.60 11.72
CA TYR A 36 2.04 11.43 12.55
C TYR A 36 3.22 12.24 12.00
N TYR A 37 3.54 12.10 10.72
CA TYR A 37 4.71 12.77 10.12
C TYR A 37 4.56 14.29 9.97
N LEU A 38 3.34 14.84 9.96
CA LEU A 38 3.09 16.29 9.96
C LEU A 38 2.63 16.84 11.31
N GLY A 39 2.45 15.97 12.32
CA GLY A 39 2.07 16.36 13.67
C GLY A 39 3.29 16.73 14.55
N PRO A 40 3.17 16.54 15.86
CA PRO A 40 4.25 16.85 16.82
C PRO A 40 5.56 16.12 16.54
N SER A 41 5.53 14.99 15.85
CA SER A 41 6.71 14.20 15.48
C SER A 41 7.69 14.93 14.55
N VAL A 42 7.24 15.98 13.84
CA VAL A 42 8.13 16.86 13.04
C VAL A 42 9.30 17.40 13.88
N MET A 43 9.08 17.62 15.17
CA MET A 43 10.10 18.15 16.09
C MET A 43 10.94 17.05 16.77
N VAL A 44 10.61 15.77 16.56
CA VAL A 44 11.32 14.63 17.15
C VAL A 44 12.56 14.29 16.32
N PRO A 45 13.78 14.34 16.91
CA PRO A 45 15.03 14.15 16.15
C PRO A 45 15.10 12.81 15.41
N GLU A 46 14.68 11.73 16.06
CA GLU A 46 14.73 10.36 15.50
C GLU A 46 13.81 10.23 14.28
N VAL A 47 12.63 10.87 14.33
CA VAL A 47 11.69 10.90 13.19
C VAL A 47 12.29 11.69 12.04
N ARG A 48 12.95 12.82 12.32
CA ARG A 48 13.63 13.61 11.28
C ARG A 48 14.77 12.86 10.63
N VAL A 49 15.56 12.10 11.41
CA VAL A 49 16.61 11.22 10.86
C VAL A 49 15.97 10.19 9.92
N ALA A 50 14.92 9.48 10.35
CA ALA A 50 14.23 8.50 9.51
C ALA A 50 13.68 9.12 8.22
N VAL A 51 13.06 10.32 8.30
CA VAL A 51 12.58 11.06 7.12
C VAL A 51 13.74 11.45 6.20
N ASN A 52 14.88 11.89 6.76
CA ASN A 52 16.05 12.26 5.98
C ASN A 52 16.70 11.08 5.26
N GLU A 53 16.61 9.87 5.82
CA GLU A 53 17.18 8.65 5.23
C GLU A 53 16.27 8.02 4.19
N THR A 54 14.98 7.95 4.45
CA THR A 54 14.02 7.20 3.62
C THR A 54 13.19 8.13 2.73
N GLY A 55 12.58 9.18 3.29
CA GLY A 55 11.73 10.11 2.56
C GLY A 55 10.32 9.56 2.32
N PHE A 56 9.66 10.13 1.30
CA PHE A 56 8.29 9.84 0.92
C PHE A 56 8.17 9.76 -0.61
N ARG A 57 7.35 8.86 -1.12
CA ARG A 57 7.00 8.77 -2.54
C ARG A 57 6.20 10.00 -3.01
N PRO A 58 6.20 10.29 -4.33
CA PRO A 58 5.45 11.40 -4.89
C PRO A 58 3.97 11.42 -4.50
N GLU A 59 3.30 10.27 -4.49
CA GLU A 59 1.90 10.13 -4.11
C GLU A 59 1.68 10.53 -2.64
N THR A 60 2.56 10.08 -1.75
CA THR A 60 2.53 10.45 -0.33
C THR A 60 2.80 11.94 -0.13
N LEU A 61 3.76 12.52 -0.88
CA LEU A 61 4.03 13.96 -0.82
C LEU A 61 2.82 14.79 -1.28
N ARG A 62 2.06 14.33 -2.31
CA ARG A 62 0.81 14.99 -2.71
C ARG A 62 -0.24 14.97 -1.59
N LEU A 63 -0.34 13.86 -0.84
CA LEU A 63 -1.25 13.79 0.32
C LEU A 63 -0.78 14.70 1.47
N LEU A 64 0.52 14.68 1.80
CA LEU A 64 1.10 15.59 2.81
C LEU A 64 0.92 17.05 2.41
N ALA A 65 0.99 17.37 1.12
CA ALA A 65 0.77 18.73 0.61
C ALA A 65 -0.67 19.24 0.76
N LYS A 66 -1.65 18.36 0.93
CA LYS A 66 -3.05 18.73 1.23
C LYS A 66 -3.24 19.13 2.70
N ASP A 67 -2.33 18.73 3.60
CA ASP A 67 -2.41 19.03 5.03
C ASP A 67 -2.21 20.53 5.30
N PRO A 68 -2.93 21.14 6.25
CA PRO A 68 -2.79 22.56 6.59
C PRO A 68 -1.42 22.90 7.21
N ASN A 69 -0.70 21.94 7.81
CA ASN A 69 0.61 22.18 8.42
C ASN A 69 1.73 22.36 7.37
N LYS A 70 1.68 23.47 6.65
CA LYS A 70 2.69 23.80 5.62
C LYS A 70 4.09 24.02 6.21
N LEU A 71 4.19 24.56 7.42
CA LEU A 71 5.47 24.74 8.10
C LEU A 71 6.11 23.38 8.43
N GLY A 72 5.34 22.43 8.98
CA GLY A 72 5.83 21.08 9.23
C GLY A 72 6.36 20.41 7.97
N LEU A 73 5.59 20.48 6.88
CA LEU A 73 6.02 19.94 5.59
C LEU A 73 7.30 20.62 5.07
N ALA A 74 7.40 21.95 5.18
CA ALA A 74 8.60 22.69 4.77
C ALA A 74 9.85 22.28 5.57
N LEU A 75 9.71 22.10 6.89
CA LEU A 75 10.81 21.68 7.77
C LEU A 75 11.35 20.29 7.41
N ILE A 76 10.48 19.30 7.24
CA ILE A 76 10.91 17.94 6.86
C ILE A 76 11.48 17.91 5.44
N SER A 77 10.88 18.64 4.50
CA SER A 77 11.36 18.72 3.12
C SER A 77 12.73 19.39 3.03
N HIS A 78 12.97 20.48 3.77
CA HIS A 78 14.25 21.17 3.81
C HIS A 78 15.37 20.23 4.32
N THR A 79 15.15 19.54 5.44
CA THR A 79 16.19 18.67 6.02
C THR A 79 16.42 17.43 5.15
N ARG A 80 15.36 16.85 4.57
CA ARG A 80 15.47 15.76 3.60
C ARG A 80 16.28 16.18 2.36
N LEU A 81 15.96 17.33 1.76
CA LEU A 81 16.68 17.84 0.59
C LEU A 81 18.16 18.09 0.90
N LYS A 82 18.47 18.65 2.08
CA LYS A 82 19.86 18.84 2.53
C LYS A 82 20.60 17.50 2.65
N ALA A 83 20.00 16.50 3.30
CA ALA A 83 20.57 15.17 3.46
C ALA A 83 20.77 14.49 2.09
N PHE A 84 19.74 14.53 1.23
CA PHE A 84 19.81 13.95 -0.12
C PHE A 84 20.91 14.61 -0.97
N ARG A 85 21.03 15.94 -0.95
CA ARG A 85 22.09 16.66 -1.66
C ARG A 85 23.48 16.19 -1.24
N THR A 86 23.71 15.99 0.05
CA THR A 86 24.99 15.48 0.57
C THR A 86 25.24 14.05 0.08
N LYS A 87 24.23 13.20 0.18
CA LYS A 87 24.29 11.79 -0.28
C LYS A 87 24.55 11.71 -1.79
N LEU A 88 23.85 12.53 -2.58
CA LEU A 88 24.00 12.58 -4.03
C LEU A 88 25.42 13.03 -4.41
N ALA A 89 25.95 14.09 -3.79
CA ALA A 89 27.29 14.58 -4.06
C ALA A 89 28.36 13.50 -3.79
N ALA A 90 28.23 12.76 -2.69
CA ALA A 90 29.12 11.65 -2.36
C ALA A 90 29.03 10.50 -3.39
N ARG A 91 27.80 10.12 -3.78
CA ARG A 91 27.55 9.02 -4.75
C ARG A 91 28.00 9.38 -6.17
N THR A 92 27.86 10.63 -6.58
CA THR A 92 28.20 11.06 -7.96
C THR A 92 29.63 11.56 -8.12
N LYS A 93 30.44 11.58 -7.04
CA LYS A 93 31.84 12.06 -7.11
C LYS A 93 32.66 11.30 -8.17
N SER A 94 32.59 9.97 -8.17
CA SER A 94 33.30 9.13 -9.14
C SER A 94 32.73 9.28 -10.57
N LEU A 95 31.42 9.44 -10.70
CA LEU A 95 30.79 9.71 -12.00
C LEU A 95 31.31 11.01 -12.63
N ARG A 96 31.39 12.10 -11.82
CA ARG A 96 31.95 13.38 -12.29
C ARG A 96 33.40 13.23 -12.76
N GLN A 97 34.22 12.52 -11.99
CA GLN A 97 35.61 12.28 -12.36
C GLN A 97 35.75 11.53 -13.69
N GLU A 98 34.92 10.48 -13.92
CA GLU A 98 34.92 9.75 -15.18
C GLU A 98 34.36 10.60 -16.34
N ALA A 99 33.36 11.43 -16.07
CA ALA A 99 32.82 12.36 -17.07
C ALA A 99 33.85 13.41 -17.50
N ASP A 100 34.59 13.99 -16.55
CA ASP A 100 35.66 14.97 -16.83
C ASP A 100 36.78 14.33 -17.65
N LYS A 101 37.19 13.10 -17.31
CA LYS A 101 38.19 12.36 -18.09
C LYS A 101 37.70 12.09 -19.54
N ALA A 102 36.43 11.63 -19.67
CA ALA A 102 35.85 11.32 -20.97
C ALA A 102 35.73 12.57 -21.87
N ALA A 103 35.41 13.71 -21.31
CA ALA A 103 35.27 14.97 -22.03
C ALA A 103 36.61 15.48 -22.63
N GLY A 104 37.76 15.08 -22.04
CA GLY A 104 39.09 15.49 -22.48
C GLY A 104 39.78 14.52 -23.45
N GLN A 105 39.11 13.41 -23.87
CA GLN A 105 39.73 12.34 -24.65
C GLN A 105 39.45 12.41 -26.17
N ASN A 106 40.42 12.02 -27.00
CA ASN A 106 40.24 11.81 -28.42
C ASN A 106 39.49 10.49 -28.71
N ALA A 107 38.82 10.38 -29.86
CA ALA A 107 37.90 9.29 -30.23
C ALA A 107 38.46 7.86 -30.03
N LEU A 108 39.77 7.63 -30.21
CA LEU A 108 40.42 6.31 -30.03
C LEU A 108 40.61 5.90 -28.57
N GLN A 109 40.79 6.87 -27.63
CA GLN A 109 40.89 6.62 -26.17
C GLN A 109 39.53 6.48 -25.52
N GLY A 110 38.50 6.97 -26.20
CA GLY A 110 37.11 7.00 -25.69
C GLY A 110 36.45 5.62 -25.56
N MET A 111 36.93 4.58 -26.24
CA MET A 111 36.27 3.25 -26.16
C MET A 111 36.41 2.56 -24.79
N VAL A 112 37.55 2.68 -24.11
CA VAL A 112 37.78 2.07 -22.79
C VAL A 112 37.17 2.95 -21.67
N ALA A 113 37.35 4.27 -21.78
CA ALA A 113 36.78 5.23 -20.82
C ALA A 113 35.26 5.29 -20.92
N GLY A 114 34.69 5.07 -22.09
CA GLY A 114 33.23 5.02 -22.29
C GLY A 114 32.55 3.94 -21.48
N ARG A 115 33.16 2.77 -21.30
CA ARG A 115 32.57 1.69 -20.49
C ARG A 115 32.53 2.02 -19.01
N ALA A 116 33.61 2.58 -18.45
CA ALA A 116 33.67 3.00 -17.05
C ALA A 116 32.66 4.12 -16.74
N LEU A 117 32.49 5.09 -17.65
CA LEU A 117 31.50 6.14 -17.53
C LEU A 117 30.07 5.58 -17.58
N GLN A 118 29.76 4.67 -18.53
CA GLN A 118 28.44 4.02 -18.63
C GLN A 118 28.09 3.25 -17.36
N ASP A 119 29.03 2.50 -16.78
CA ASP A 119 28.82 1.76 -15.52
C ASP A 119 28.48 2.72 -14.38
N LYS A 120 29.17 3.86 -14.28
CA LYS A 120 28.87 4.88 -13.25
C LYS A 120 27.53 5.57 -13.46
N VAL A 121 27.15 5.83 -14.71
CA VAL A 121 25.80 6.33 -15.04
C VAL A 121 24.74 5.31 -14.61
N THR A 122 24.90 4.03 -14.95
CA THR A 122 23.96 2.97 -14.59
C THR A 122 23.80 2.84 -13.07
N GLN A 123 24.91 2.87 -12.31
CA GLN A 123 24.88 2.86 -10.85
C GLN A 123 24.14 4.08 -10.27
N THR A 124 24.35 5.26 -10.87
CA THR A 124 23.69 6.49 -10.43
C THR A 124 22.18 6.45 -10.73
N VAL A 125 21.79 5.94 -11.90
CA VAL A 125 20.38 5.74 -12.27
C VAL A 125 19.70 4.78 -11.28
N ALA A 126 20.33 3.64 -10.97
CA ALA A 126 19.81 2.69 -10.00
C ALA A 126 19.62 3.31 -8.62
N PHE A 127 20.59 4.12 -8.15
CA PHE A 127 20.48 4.85 -6.90
C PHE A 127 19.32 5.85 -6.89
N LEU A 128 19.14 6.63 -7.96
CA LEU A 128 18.06 7.61 -8.05
C LEU A 128 16.67 6.93 -8.09
N ARG A 129 16.55 5.80 -8.79
CA ARG A 129 15.33 5.01 -8.84
C ARG A 129 15.00 4.37 -7.48
N ASP A 130 16.00 3.86 -6.76
CA ASP A 130 15.81 3.33 -5.40
C ASP A 130 15.27 4.43 -4.45
N GLU A 131 15.86 5.63 -4.50
CA GLU A 131 15.39 6.77 -3.68
C GLU A 131 13.94 7.18 -3.99
N GLU A 132 13.47 7.05 -5.24
CA GLU A 132 12.11 7.36 -5.64
C GLU A 132 11.10 6.36 -5.07
N THR A 133 11.49 5.11 -4.89
CA THR A 133 10.60 4.03 -4.40
C THR A 133 10.44 4.00 -2.88
N ARG A 134 11.33 4.63 -2.14
CA ARG A 134 11.35 4.62 -0.66
C ARG A 134 10.26 5.50 -0.07
N CYS A 135 9.55 4.98 0.96
CA CYS A 135 8.48 5.73 1.59
C CYS A 135 8.16 5.24 3.01
N LEU A 136 8.41 6.07 4.01
CA LEU A 136 8.12 5.74 5.41
C LEU A 136 6.63 5.46 5.68
N VAL A 137 5.73 6.16 4.98
CA VAL A 137 4.29 5.93 5.14
C VAL A 137 3.91 4.57 4.58
N GLU A 138 4.39 4.21 3.39
CA GLU A 138 4.10 2.91 2.79
C GLU A 138 4.75 1.75 3.56
N ASP A 139 5.96 1.94 4.10
CA ASP A 139 6.60 0.96 4.98
C ASP A 139 5.76 0.72 6.25
N LYS A 140 5.21 1.79 6.84
CA LYS A 140 4.31 1.68 8.00
C LYS A 140 3.00 0.97 7.64
N VAL A 141 2.39 1.33 6.51
CA VAL A 141 1.15 0.70 6.03
C VAL A 141 1.36 -0.79 5.77
N ARG A 142 2.48 -1.18 5.15
CA ARG A 142 2.83 -2.58 4.92
C ARG A 142 2.99 -3.35 6.22
N GLN A 143 3.76 -2.82 7.18
CA GLN A 143 3.95 -3.46 8.50
C GLN A 143 2.62 -3.62 9.26
N ASP A 144 1.77 -2.60 9.24
CA ASP A 144 0.44 -2.67 9.86
C ASP A 144 -0.45 -3.67 9.13
N GLY A 145 -0.41 -3.71 7.78
CA GLY A 145 -1.17 -4.65 6.94
C GLY A 145 -0.82 -6.10 7.26
N GLU A 146 0.47 -6.44 7.34
CA GLU A 146 0.94 -7.77 7.74
C GLU A 146 0.41 -8.15 9.14
N ARG A 147 0.43 -7.22 10.09
CA ARG A 147 -0.07 -7.42 11.45
C ARG A 147 -1.59 -7.62 11.48
N TYR A 148 -2.34 -6.83 10.70
CA TYR A 148 -3.79 -6.96 10.62
C TYR A 148 -4.22 -8.26 9.91
N THR A 149 -3.51 -8.65 8.85
CA THR A 149 -3.75 -9.94 8.16
C THR A 149 -3.52 -11.11 9.11
N PHE A 150 -2.43 -11.06 9.89
CA PHE A 150 -2.17 -12.03 10.94
C PHE A 150 -3.28 -12.07 11.99
N THR A 151 -3.71 -10.89 12.49
CA THR A 151 -4.76 -10.80 13.52
C THR A 151 -6.10 -11.30 13.02
N LEU A 152 -6.48 -11.01 11.75
CA LEU A 152 -7.68 -11.53 11.14
C LEU A 152 -7.67 -13.07 11.13
N LEU A 153 -6.57 -13.67 10.69
CA LEU A 153 -6.42 -15.12 10.68
C LEU A 153 -6.45 -15.74 12.08
N HIS A 154 -5.81 -15.06 13.05
CA HIS A 154 -5.82 -15.47 14.46
C HIS A 154 -7.25 -15.46 15.03
N LEU A 155 -8.02 -14.40 14.76
CA LEU A 155 -9.41 -14.30 15.18
C LEU A 155 -10.27 -15.40 14.51
N TRP A 156 -10.08 -15.66 13.22
CA TRP A 156 -10.76 -16.76 12.54
C TRP A 156 -10.51 -18.12 13.20
N GLU A 157 -9.26 -18.35 13.67
CA GLU A 157 -8.88 -19.62 14.33
C GLU A 157 -9.37 -19.71 15.76
N LYS A 158 -9.32 -18.63 16.54
CA LYS A 158 -9.47 -18.66 18.01
C LYS A 158 -10.74 -18.03 18.54
N ASP A 159 -11.38 -17.13 17.79
CA ASP A 159 -12.55 -16.39 18.24
C ASP A 159 -13.83 -17.02 17.66
N ARG A 160 -14.69 -17.58 18.55
CA ARG A 160 -15.92 -18.27 18.17
C ARG A 160 -16.93 -17.34 17.50
N ASP A 161 -16.94 -16.05 17.85
CA ASP A 161 -17.87 -15.08 17.32
C ASP A 161 -17.37 -14.47 16.01
N PHE A 162 -16.04 -14.43 15.81
CA PHE A 162 -15.43 -13.86 14.61
C PHE A 162 -15.70 -14.73 13.37
N ARG A 163 -15.56 -16.03 13.48
CA ARG A 163 -15.67 -16.92 12.31
C ARG A 163 -17.05 -16.87 11.62
N PRO A 164 -18.21 -16.89 12.34
CA PRO A 164 -19.51 -16.66 11.72
C PRO A 164 -19.66 -15.25 11.13
N ALA A 165 -19.15 -14.22 11.82
CA ALA A 165 -19.18 -12.84 11.31
C ALA A 165 -18.35 -12.68 10.04
N TRP A 166 -17.19 -13.34 9.97
CA TRP A 166 -16.36 -13.42 8.77
C TRP A 166 -17.08 -14.11 7.62
N ALA A 167 -17.71 -15.26 7.84
CA ALA A 167 -18.46 -16.00 6.83
C ALA A 167 -19.67 -15.21 6.27
N ALA A 168 -20.23 -14.30 7.08
CA ALA A 168 -21.32 -13.40 6.67
C ALA A 168 -20.83 -12.11 6.00
N SER A 169 -19.53 -11.85 6.02
CA SER A 169 -18.94 -10.60 5.50
C SER A 169 -18.75 -10.62 3.98
N PRO A 170 -18.45 -9.47 3.36
CA PRO A 170 -17.98 -9.42 1.97
C PRO A 170 -16.61 -10.08 1.72
N GLY A 171 -15.87 -10.51 2.74
CA GLY A 171 -14.55 -11.11 2.61
C GLY A 171 -13.46 -10.07 2.32
N THR A 172 -12.51 -10.40 1.42
CA THR A 172 -11.44 -9.47 0.98
C THR A 172 -11.57 -9.12 -0.49
N CYS A 173 -10.84 -8.08 -0.91
CA CYS A 173 -10.62 -7.76 -2.32
C CYS A 173 -9.56 -8.69 -2.94
N LEU A 174 -9.49 -8.73 -4.28
CA LEU A 174 -8.52 -9.55 -5.01
C LEU A 174 -7.07 -9.17 -4.70
N ARG A 175 -6.79 -7.91 -4.35
CA ARG A 175 -5.44 -7.45 -3.97
C ARG A 175 -4.96 -8.04 -2.65
N HIS A 176 -5.85 -8.21 -1.65
CA HIS A 176 -5.49 -8.76 -0.34
C HIS A 176 -5.68 -10.27 -0.22
N ALA A 177 -6.31 -10.90 -1.21
CA ALA A 177 -6.51 -12.35 -1.20
C ALA A 177 -5.19 -13.15 -1.17
N PRO A 178 -4.17 -12.81 -1.98
CA PRO A 178 -2.86 -13.46 -1.92
C PRO A 178 -2.20 -13.34 -0.54
N ASP A 179 -2.21 -12.14 0.05
CA ASP A 179 -1.57 -11.88 1.35
C ASP A 179 -2.20 -12.73 2.46
N LEU A 180 -3.53 -12.87 2.44
CA LEU A 180 -4.26 -13.67 3.44
C LEU A 180 -4.01 -15.18 3.24
N LEU A 181 -4.02 -15.67 2.00
CA LEU A 181 -3.71 -17.08 1.70
C LEU A 181 -2.25 -17.41 2.03
N GLU A 182 -1.32 -16.54 1.73
CA GLU A 182 0.09 -16.72 2.07
C GLU A 182 0.30 -16.73 3.60
N MET A 183 -0.35 -15.83 4.32
CA MET A 183 -0.33 -15.82 5.78
C MET A 183 -0.92 -17.11 6.35
N ALA A 184 -2.04 -17.59 5.82
CA ALA A 184 -2.67 -18.82 6.24
C ALA A 184 -1.75 -20.03 6.01
N SER A 185 -1.11 -20.11 4.84
CA SER A 185 -0.18 -21.22 4.52
C SER A 185 1.04 -21.26 5.44
N LYS A 186 1.51 -20.10 5.93
CA LYS A 186 2.65 -20.00 6.85
C LYS A 186 2.29 -20.28 8.32
N ARG A 187 1.02 -20.14 8.70
CA ARG A 187 0.61 -20.10 10.11
C ARG A 187 -0.30 -21.23 10.55
N LEU A 188 -1.14 -21.73 9.66
CA LEU A 188 -2.09 -22.80 10.01
C LEU A 188 -1.49 -24.19 9.78
N GLY A 189 -1.76 -25.12 10.68
CA GLY A 189 -1.49 -26.53 10.43
C GLY A 189 -2.39 -27.07 9.29
N VAL A 190 -1.94 -28.13 8.62
CA VAL A 190 -2.58 -28.68 7.42
C VAL A 190 -4.11 -28.87 7.54
N PRO A 191 -4.67 -29.42 8.64
CA PRO A 191 -6.13 -29.55 8.77
C PRO A 191 -6.85 -28.22 8.83
N ALA A 192 -6.34 -27.26 9.63
CA ALA A 192 -6.94 -25.93 9.77
C ALA A 192 -6.80 -25.12 8.47
N LEU A 193 -5.67 -25.25 7.78
CA LEU A 193 -5.44 -24.64 6.47
C LEU A 193 -6.47 -25.14 5.44
N GLY A 194 -6.72 -26.45 5.38
CA GLY A 194 -7.71 -27.01 4.47
C GLY A 194 -9.11 -26.45 4.71
N VAL A 195 -9.52 -26.35 5.96
CA VAL A 195 -10.83 -25.76 6.33
C VAL A 195 -10.86 -24.27 5.96
N PHE A 196 -9.81 -23.50 6.30
CA PHE A 196 -9.74 -22.08 5.99
C PHE A 196 -9.84 -21.82 4.49
N VAL A 197 -9.06 -22.53 3.67
CA VAL A 197 -9.03 -22.36 2.21
C VAL A 197 -10.40 -22.65 1.61
N ALA A 198 -11.07 -23.75 2.01
CA ALA A 198 -12.39 -24.09 1.50
C ALA A 198 -13.45 -23.02 1.84
N GLU A 199 -13.48 -22.55 3.10
CA GLU A 199 -14.39 -21.48 3.54
C GLU A 199 -14.11 -20.16 2.84
N TYR A 200 -12.82 -19.80 2.74
CA TYR A 200 -12.41 -18.53 2.17
C TYR A 200 -12.66 -18.45 0.67
N LEU A 201 -12.37 -19.50 -0.10
CA LEU A 201 -12.65 -19.54 -1.54
C LEU A 201 -14.16 -19.48 -1.80
N GLY A 202 -14.96 -20.23 -1.05
CA GLY A 202 -16.42 -20.15 -1.15
C GLY A 202 -16.97 -18.75 -0.81
N LEU A 203 -16.38 -18.07 0.20
CA LEU A 203 -16.73 -16.69 0.53
C LEU A 203 -16.37 -15.72 -0.60
N MET A 204 -15.20 -15.90 -1.22
CA MET A 204 -14.76 -15.08 -2.36
C MET A 204 -15.68 -15.28 -3.57
N GLU A 205 -15.95 -16.51 -3.98
CA GLU A 205 -16.81 -16.82 -5.12
C GLU A 205 -18.20 -16.24 -4.95
N LYS A 206 -18.82 -16.45 -3.79
CA LYS A 206 -20.14 -15.89 -3.45
C LYS A 206 -20.16 -14.36 -3.58
N ASN A 207 -19.14 -13.67 -3.07
CA ASN A 207 -19.14 -12.21 -3.08
C ASN A 207 -18.72 -11.63 -4.43
N LEU A 208 -17.91 -12.32 -5.24
CA LEU A 208 -17.65 -11.93 -6.61
C LEU A 208 -18.92 -12.03 -7.46
N ALA A 209 -19.68 -13.13 -7.35
CA ALA A 209 -20.97 -13.28 -8.03
C ALA A 209 -21.97 -12.18 -7.63
N ARG A 210 -22.05 -11.86 -6.32
CA ARG A 210 -22.91 -10.76 -5.84
C ARG A 210 -22.53 -9.42 -6.47
N VAL A 211 -21.23 -9.07 -6.51
CA VAL A 211 -20.78 -7.82 -7.08
C VAL A 211 -20.98 -7.80 -8.61
N GLU A 212 -20.80 -8.92 -9.29
CA GLU A 212 -21.09 -9.07 -10.71
C GLU A 212 -22.57 -8.77 -11.01
N GLU A 213 -23.50 -9.38 -10.25
CA GLU A 213 -24.94 -9.09 -10.35
C GLU A 213 -25.28 -7.63 -10.09
N ASP A 214 -24.68 -7.02 -9.08
CA ASP A 214 -24.85 -5.60 -8.74
C ASP A 214 -24.41 -4.69 -9.89
N VAL A 215 -23.26 -4.96 -10.52
CA VAL A 215 -22.76 -4.20 -11.68
C VAL A 215 -23.62 -4.41 -12.92
N LEU A 216 -24.06 -5.65 -13.15
CA LEU A 216 -24.99 -5.93 -14.25
C LEU A 216 -26.31 -5.16 -14.06
N ALA A 217 -26.88 -5.19 -12.85
CA ALA A 217 -28.07 -4.37 -12.54
C ALA A 217 -27.84 -2.88 -12.78
N PHE A 218 -26.64 -2.36 -12.41
CA PHE A 218 -26.29 -0.97 -12.69
C PHE A 218 -26.26 -0.68 -14.19
N THR A 219 -25.65 -1.56 -15.02
CA THR A 219 -25.66 -1.35 -16.49
C THR A 219 -27.07 -1.36 -17.07
N GLN A 220 -27.94 -2.20 -16.55
CA GLN A 220 -29.36 -2.29 -16.99
C GLN A 220 -30.18 -1.05 -16.66
N THR A 221 -29.77 -0.22 -15.66
CA THR A 221 -30.45 1.05 -15.40
C THR A 221 -30.37 2.04 -16.55
N PHE A 222 -29.41 1.86 -17.47
CA PHE A 222 -29.23 2.69 -18.66
C PHE A 222 -29.98 2.15 -19.90
N ASP A 223 -30.60 0.96 -19.81
CA ASP A 223 -31.36 0.35 -20.90
C ASP A 223 -32.83 0.44 -20.59
N SER A 224 -33.54 1.29 -21.39
CA SER A 224 -34.97 1.54 -21.24
C SER A 224 -35.84 0.31 -21.52
N THR A 225 -35.29 -0.74 -22.16
CA THR A 225 -36.02 -1.98 -22.50
C THR A 225 -36.04 -3.01 -21.38
N HIS A 226 -35.09 -2.93 -20.39
CA HIS A 226 -34.91 -3.91 -19.32
C HIS A 226 -35.28 -3.40 -17.91
N SER A 227 -35.96 -2.29 -17.78
CA SER A 227 -36.20 -1.56 -16.51
C SER A 227 -37.02 -2.33 -15.45
N HIS A 228 -37.48 -3.55 -15.74
CA HIS A 228 -38.45 -4.25 -14.86
C HIS A 228 -37.94 -5.46 -14.08
N ILE A 229 -36.70 -5.90 -14.27
CA ILE A 229 -36.18 -7.09 -13.56
C ILE A 229 -34.70 -6.81 -13.17
N LEU A 230 -34.48 -5.99 -12.14
CA LEU A 230 -33.17 -5.84 -11.55
C LEU A 230 -32.99 -6.90 -10.44
N THR A 231 -32.06 -7.84 -10.62
CA THR A 231 -31.77 -8.88 -9.65
C THR A 231 -30.68 -8.49 -8.64
N GLY A 232 -29.93 -7.40 -8.87
CA GLY A 232 -28.87 -6.90 -8.02
C GLY A 232 -29.18 -5.54 -7.39
N ASN A 233 -28.22 -4.98 -6.65
CA ASN A 233 -28.28 -3.66 -6.08
C ASN A 233 -27.44 -2.67 -6.91
N PRO A 234 -28.02 -1.87 -7.82
CA PRO A 234 -27.28 -0.97 -8.69
C PRO A 234 -26.68 0.23 -7.94
N GLN A 235 -27.23 0.61 -6.78
CA GLN A 235 -26.73 1.75 -6.02
C GLN A 235 -25.35 1.46 -5.45
N GLY A 236 -24.34 2.25 -5.83
CA GLY A 236 -22.94 2.06 -5.41
C GLY A 236 -22.28 0.79 -5.95
N ALA A 237 -22.87 0.12 -6.97
CA ALA A 237 -22.34 -1.10 -7.55
C ALA A 237 -20.93 -0.93 -8.11
N LEU A 238 -20.67 0.19 -8.80
CA LEU A 238 -19.35 0.48 -9.37
C LEU A 238 -18.29 0.63 -8.26
N ASP A 239 -18.61 1.34 -7.20
CA ASP A 239 -17.70 1.53 -6.06
C ASP A 239 -17.36 0.19 -5.38
N ARG A 240 -18.38 -0.66 -5.16
CA ARG A 240 -18.17 -2.00 -4.64
C ARG A 240 -17.28 -2.84 -5.55
N CYS A 241 -17.51 -2.76 -6.85
CA CYS A 241 -16.69 -3.47 -7.84
C CYS A 241 -15.24 -3.00 -7.80
N LEU A 242 -14.98 -1.70 -7.87
CA LEU A 242 -13.64 -1.13 -7.81
C LEU A 242 -12.93 -1.49 -6.50
N GLN A 243 -13.66 -1.47 -5.38
CA GLN A 243 -13.10 -1.90 -4.10
C GLN A 243 -12.82 -3.40 -4.08
N LYS A 244 -13.72 -4.25 -4.61
CA LYS A 244 -13.55 -5.70 -4.66
C LYS A 244 -12.38 -6.11 -5.56
N VAL A 245 -12.26 -5.53 -6.75
CA VAL A 245 -11.25 -5.90 -7.74
C VAL A 245 -9.89 -5.29 -7.42
N ALA A 246 -9.84 -4.00 -7.09
CA ALA A 246 -8.60 -3.23 -6.99
C ALA A 246 -8.28 -2.70 -5.58
N GLY A 247 -9.18 -2.86 -4.61
CA GLY A 247 -9.02 -2.28 -3.27
C GLY A 247 -9.16 -0.76 -3.24
N LEU A 248 -9.76 -0.17 -4.26
CA LEU A 248 -9.95 1.27 -4.36
C LEU A 248 -11.16 1.70 -3.54
N PHE A 249 -10.96 2.73 -2.70
CA PHE A 249 -12.09 3.46 -2.12
C PHE A 249 -12.42 4.65 -3.03
N PRO A 250 -13.70 4.94 -3.27
CA PRO A 250 -14.06 6.15 -3.97
C PRO A 250 -13.49 7.36 -3.20
N GLU A 251 -12.79 8.23 -3.91
CA GLU A 251 -12.38 9.54 -3.40
C GLU A 251 -13.54 10.50 -3.63
N TYR A 252 -14.33 10.76 -2.57
CA TYR A 252 -15.31 11.85 -2.56
C TYR A 252 -14.68 13.11 -1.97
#